data_9f108d76308b8950eea36512fd186b16
#
_entry.id   9f108d76308b8950eea36512fd186b16
#
_cell.length_a   1.000
_cell.length_b   1.000
_cell.length_c   1.000
_cell.angle_alpha   90.00
_cell.angle_beta   90.00
_cell.angle_gamma   90.00
#
_symmetry.space_group_name_H-M   'P 1'
#
loop_
_entity.id
_entity.type
_entity.pdbx_description
1 polymer ?
#
loop_
_entity_poly.entity_id
_entity_poly.type
_entity_poly.pdbx_seq_one_letter_code
_entity_poly.pdbx_strand_id
1 'polypeptide(L)'
;MLTIKQITENTEAVLRGLEKKHFKNAKETIDEVIALNDKRRTTQNLLDKNLAEVNSLSRTIGQLMKEGKKEEAEAARARVAELKESNKALDATMTQAATDMQNVLYTIPNIPYDSVPEGVGAEDNVVEKMGGMETELPKDALPHWELAKKYDLIDFDPVSYTHLRA
;
A
#
# COMPACT_ATOMS: atom_id res chain seq x y z
N MET A 1 4.70 -6.26 4.04
CA MET A 1 3.39 -5.61 3.82
C MET A 1 2.59 -6.49 2.89
N LEU A 2 1.34 -6.79 3.22
CA LEU A 2 0.44 -7.55 2.37
C LEU A 2 0.14 -6.77 1.08
N THR A 3 0.12 -7.48 -0.04
CA THR A 3 -0.26 -6.90 -1.33
C THR A 3 -1.75 -7.11 -1.59
N ILE A 4 -2.37 -6.22 -2.34
CA ILE A 4 -3.79 -6.36 -2.74
C ILE A 4 -4.02 -7.68 -3.47
N LYS A 5 -3.06 -8.11 -4.30
CA LYS A 5 -3.12 -9.39 -4.99
C LYS A 5 -3.22 -10.57 -4.02
N GLN A 6 -2.39 -10.59 -2.99
CA GLN A 6 -2.45 -11.64 -1.96
C GLN A 6 -3.79 -11.63 -1.21
N ILE A 7 -4.31 -10.44 -0.89
CA ILE A 7 -5.59 -10.28 -0.21
C ILE A 7 -6.74 -10.82 -1.08
N THR A 8 -6.76 -10.50 -2.36
CA THR A 8 -7.86 -10.89 -3.27
C THR A 8 -7.80 -12.34 -3.73
N GLU A 9 -6.58 -12.88 -3.95
CA GLU A 9 -6.42 -14.25 -4.45
C GLU A 9 -6.41 -15.29 -3.31
N ASN A 10 -6.01 -14.91 -2.10
CA ASN A 10 -5.84 -15.80 -0.96
C ASN A 10 -6.51 -15.28 0.31
N THR A 11 -7.70 -14.71 0.20
CA THR A 11 -8.43 -14.05 1.29
C THR A 11 -8.53 -14.92 2.56
N GLU A 12 -8.87 -16.21 2.41
CA GLU A 12 -9.00 -17.12 3.55
C GLU A 12 -7.66 -17.37 4.26
N ALA A 13 -6.56 -17.51 3.51
CA ALA A 13 -5.24 -17.70 4.10
C ALA A 13 -4.78 -16.42 4.83
N VAL A 14 -5.09 -15.25 4.27
CA VAL A 14 -4.82 -13.96 4.92
C VAL A 14 -5.62 -13.85 6.22
N LEU A 15 -6.91 -14.16 6.21
CA LEU A 15 -7.75 -14.11 7.42
C LEU A 15 -7.23 -15.05 8.50
N ARG A 16 -6.90 -16.32 8.18
CA ARG A 16 -6.28 -17.24 9.15
C ARG A 16 -4.98 -16.70 9.73
N GLY A 17 -4.14 -16.08 8.90
CA GLY A 17 -2.89 -15.48 9.36
C GLY A 17 -3.09 -14.28 10.28
N LEU A 18 -4.13 -13.48 10.05
CA LEU A 18 -4.51 -12.37 10.91
C LEU A 18 -5.14 -12.83 12.23
N GLU A 19 -5.91 -13.92 12.20
CA GLU A 19 -6.46 -14.57 13.40
C GLU A 19 -5.35 -15.06 14.32
N LYS A 20 -4.29 -15.71 13.77
CA LYS A 20 -3.09 -16.09 14.53
C LYS A 20 -2.44 -14.93 15.27
N LYS A 21 -2.58 -13.72 14.75
CA LYS A 21 -2.07 -12.48 15.38
C LYS A 21 -3.10 -11.76 16.24
N HIS A 22 -4.25 -12.37 16.46
CA HIS A 22 -5.36 -11.77 17.22
C HIS A 22 -5.76 -10.37 16.70
N PHE A 23 -5.63 -10.16 15.37
CA PHE A 23 -5.99 -8.89 14.75
C PHE A 23 -7.51 -8.72 14.78
N LYS A 24 -7.98 -7.68 15.46
CA LYS A 24 -9.40 -7.41 15.63
C LYS A 24 -10.02 -6.94 14.32
N ASN A 25 -11.28 -7.36 14.07
CA ASN A 25 -12.05 -6.97 12.88
C ASN A 25 -11.33 -7.31 11.55
N ALA A 26 -10.58 -8.43 11.53
CA ALA A 26 -9.81 -8.83 10.35
C ALA A 26 -10.67 -8.92 9.10
N LYS A 27 -11.85 -9.54 9.19
CA LYS A 27 -12.74 -9.71 8.05
C LYS A 27 -13.25 -8.38 7.51
N GLU A 28 -13.78 -7.53 8.38
CA GLU A 28 -14.31 -6.21 8.01
C GLU A 28 -13.22 -5.35 7.36
N THR A 29 -12.01 -5.38 7.89
CA THR A 29 -10.88 -4.62 7.35
C THR A 29 -10.46 -5.14 5.97
N ILE A 30 -10.43 -6.45 5.76
CA ILE A 30 -10.12 -7.05 4.46
C ILE A 30 -11.23 -6.76 3.45
N ASP A 31 -12.50 -6.88 3.83
CA ASP A 31 -13.64 -6.57 2.98
C ASP A 31 -13.62 -5.07 2.55
N GLU A 32 -13.24 -4.17 3.45
CA GLU A 32 -13.06 -2.74 3.15
C GLU A 32 -11.94 -2.52 2.11
N VAL A 33 -10.79 -3.17 2.26
CA VAL A 33 -9.69 -3.08 1.27
C VAL A 33 -10.15 -3.56 -0.10
N ILE A 34 -10.89 -4.67 -0.17
CA ILE A 34 -11.41 -5.23 -1.42
C ILE A 34 -12.41 -4.24 -2.05
N ALA A 35 -13.34 -3.70 -1.28
CA ALA A 35 -14.32 -2.73 -1.75
C ALA A 35 -13.67 -1.44 -2.30
N LEU A 36 -12.66 -0.91 -1.60
CA LEU A 36 -11.90 0.27 -2.05
C LEU A 36 -11.10 -0.02 -3.32
N ASN A 37 -10.51 -1.21 -3.43
CA ASN A 37 -9.82 -1.62 -4.65
C ASN A 37 -10.78 -1.76 -5.84
N ASP A 38 -11.96 -2.32 -5.64
CA ASP A 38 -12.98 -2.45 -6.69
C ASP A 38 -13.53 -1.09 -7.11
N LYS A 39 -13.76 -0.19 -6.16
CA LYS A 39 -14.12 1.20 -6.45
C LYS A 39 -13.05 1.89 -7.29
N ARG A 40 -11.78 1.75 -6.92
CA ARG A 40 -10.66 2.29 -7.69
C ARG A 40 -10.61 1.73 -9.11
N ARG A 41 -10.72 0.39 -9.28
CA ARG A 41 -10.67 -0.29 -10.58
C ARG A 41 -11.84 0.08 -11.48
N THR A 42 -13.06 0.12 -10.95
CA THR A 42 -14.25 0.51 -11.73
C THR A 42 -14.16 1.96 -12.17
N THR A 43 -13.70 2.85 -11.29
CA THR A 43 -13.48 4.27 -11.62
C THR A 43 -12.39 4.43 -12.67
N GLN A 44 -11.28 3.70 -12.58
CA GLN A 44 -10.22 3.70 -13.59
C GLN A 44 -10.75 3.25 -14.95
N ASN A 45 -11.49 2.14 -15.00
CA ASN A 45 -12.07 1.64 -16.25
C ASN A 45 -13.02 2.66 -16.91
N LEU A 46 -13.77 3.39 -16.10
CA LEU A 46 -14.67 4.44 -16.62
C LEU A 46 -13.87 5.63 -17.15
N LEU A 47 -12.85 6.05 -16.43
CA LEU A 47 -11.91 7.10 -16.84
C LEU A 47 -11.26 6.76 -18.18
N ASP A 48 -10.76 5.53 -18.32
CA ASP A 48 -10.11 5.05 -19.56
C ASP A 48 -11.08 5.06 -20.75
N LYS A 49 -12.33 4.63 -20.55
CA LYS A 49 -13.38 4.71 -21.58
C LYS A 49 -13.67 6.14 -21.98
N ASN A 50 -13.84 7.04 -21.04
CA ASN A 50 -14.09 8.45 -21.29
C ASN A 50 -12.89 9.09 -22.05
N LEU A 51 -11.66 8.77 -21.68
CA LEU A 51 -10.46 9.25 -22.39
C LEU A 51 -10.40 8.75 -23.82
N ALA A 52 -10.76 7.48 -24.05
CA ALA A 52 -10.85 6.93 -25.40
C ALA A 52 -11.91 7.65 -26.24
N GLU A 53 -13.09 7.94 -25.64
CA GLU A 53 -14.16 8.71 -26.30
C GLU A 53 -13.71 10.14 -26.61
N VAL A 54 -13.06 10.84 -25.68
CA VAL A 54 -12.48 12.18 -25.90
C VAL A 54 -11.48 12.17 -27.06
N ASN A 55 -10.60 11.17 -27.12
CA ASN A 55 -9.63 11.05 -28.21
C ASN A 55 -10.30 10.81 -29.58
N SER A 56 -11.33 9.96 -29.60
CA SER A 56 -12.13 9.70 -30.82
C SER A 56 -12.85 10.97 -31.29
N LEU A 57 -13.59 11.62 -30.38
CA LEU A 57 -14.32 12.85 -30.69
C LEU A 57 -13.39 13.98 -31.14
N SER A 58 -12.19 14.09 -30.57
CA SER A 58 -11.20 15.10 -30.95
C SER A 58 -10.73 14.93 -32.41
N ARG A 59 -10.59 13.69 -32.86
CA ARG A 59 -10.28 13.39 -34.29
C ARG A 59 -11.45 13.71 -35.17
N THR A 60 -12.66 13.32 -34.78
CA THR A 60 -13.89 13.59 -35.54
C THR A 60 -14.15 15.09 -35.69
N ILE A 61 -13.94 15.89 -34.64
CA ILE A 61 -14.05 17.36 -34.70
C ILE A 61 -13.16 17.93 -35.83
N GLY A 62 -11.91 17.43 -35.92
CA GLY A 62 -10.99 17.86 -36.98
C GLY A 62 -11.49 17.55 -38.39
N GLN A 63 -12.17 16.42 -38.58
CA GLN A 63 -12.77 16.04 -39.87
C GLN A 63 -14.02 16.87 -40.20
N LEU A 64 -14.95 17.00 -39.24
CA LEU A 64 -16.17 17.78 -39.38
C LEU A 64 -15.90 19.25 -39.70
N MET A 65 -14.85 19.81 -39.11
CA MET A 65 -14.41 21.18 -39.43
C MET A 65 -13.91 21.32 -40.88
N LYS A 66 -13.19 20.30 -41.40
CA LYS A 66 -12.75 20.29 -42.82
C LYS A 66 -13.93 20.14 -43.78
N GLU A 67 -14.96 19.39 -43.38
CA GLU A 67 -16.20 19.18 -44.16
C GLU A 67 -17.19 20.35 -44.09
N GLY A 68 -16.92 21.37 -43.26
CA GLY A 68 -17.80 22.51 -43.08
C GLY A 68 -19.04 22.27 -42.18
N LYS A 69 -19.14 21.12 -41.53
CA LYS A 69 -20.24 20.72 -40.65
C LYS A 69 -20.06 21.32 -39.24
N LYS A 70 -20.29 22.64 -39.13
CA LYS A 70 -20.02 23.39 -37.90
C LYS A 70 -20.87 22.95 -36.72
N GLU A 71 -22.18 22.73 -36.94
CA GLU A 71 -23.10 22.33 -35.86
C GLU A 71 -22.75 20.99 -35.21
N GLU A 72 -22.41 19.98 -36.04
CA GLU A 72 -21.96 18.69 -35.54
C GLU A 72 -20.60 18.78 -34.80
N ALA A 73 -19.71 19.64 -35.27
CA ALA A 73 -18.44 19.90 -34.61
C ALA A 73 -18.61 20.59 -33.23
N GLU A 74 -19.59 21.52 -33.10
CA GLU A 74 -19.93 22.15 -31.83
C GLU A 74 -20.56 21.18 -30.84
N ALA A 75 -21.48 20.32 -31.30
CA ALA A 75 -22.04 19.26 -30.48
C ALA A 75 -20.95 18.30 -29.93
N ALA A 76 -20.00 17.90 -30.79
CA ALA A 76 -18.88 17.07 -30.39
C ALA A 76 -17.94 17.78 -29.39
N ARG A 77 -17.73 19.09 -29.54
CA ARG A 77 -16.97 19.90 -28.55
C ARG A 77 -17.66 19.97 -27.19
N ALA A 78 -18.98 20.18 -27.19
CA ALA A 78 -19.76 20.18 -25.95
C ALA A 78 -19.62 18.83 -25.21
N ARG A 79 -19.73 17.72 -25.96
CA ARG A 79 -19.54 16.38 -25.41
C ARG A 79 -18.13 16.16 -24.82
N VAL A 80 -17.09 16.65 -25.50
CA VAL A 80 -15.72 16.61 -24.99
C VAL A 80 -15.58 17.42 -23.69
N ALA A 81 -16.25 18.58 -23.59
CA ALA A 81 -16.23 19.40 -22.38
C ALA A 81 -16.91 18.69 -21.20
N GLU A 82 -18.06 18.06 -21.39
CA GLU A 82 -18.74 17.23 -20.40
C GLU A 82 -17.86 16.06 -19.90
N LEU A 83 -17.26 15.33 -20.84
CA LEU A 83 -16.38 14.21 -20.50
C LEU A 83 -15.14 14.66 -19.73
N LYS A 84 -14.56 15.81 -20.05
CA LYS A 84 -13.43 16.36 -19.32
C LYS A 84 -13.79 16.73 -17.88
N GLU A 85 -14.95 17.31 -17.66
CA GLU A 85 -15.42 17.64 -16.30
C GLU A 85 -15.74 16.36 -15.50
N SER A 86 -16.40 15.38 -16.14
CA SER A 86 -16.62 14.06 -15.57
C SER A 86 -15.29 13.36 -15.19
N ASN A 87 -14.29 13.42 -16.08
CA ASN A 87 -12.99 12.81 -15.84
C ASN A 87 -12.28 13.41 -14.64
N LYS A 88 -12.41 14.71 -14.41
CA LYS A 88 -11.85 15.38 -13.24
C LYS A 88 -12.47 14.85 -11.93
N ALA A 89 -13.78 14.65 -11.92
CA ALA A 89 -14.47 14.07 -10.77
C ALA A 89 -14.11 12.60 -10.54
N LEU A 90 -13.96 11.82 -11.63
CA LEU A 90 -13.53 10.43 -11.57
C LEU A 90 -12.08 10.30 -11.06
N ASP A 91 -11.18 11.15 -11.52
CA ASP A 91 -9.78 11.17 -11.07
C ASP A 91 -9.67 11.48 -9.57
N ALA A 92 -10.42 12.46 -9.09
CA ALA A 92 -10.51 12.76 -7.67
C ALA A 92 -11.05 11.56 -6.85
N THR A 93 -12.10 10.89 -7.36
CA THR A 93 -12.67 9.71 -6.71
C THR A 93 -11.68 8.53 -6.68
N MET A 94 -10.94 8.31 -7.75
CA MET A 94 -9.93 7.27 -7.85
C MET A 94 -8.77 7.54 -6.90
N THR A 95 -8.29 8.77 -6.85
CA THR A 95 -7.21 9.19 -5.96
C THR A 95 -7.61 9.04 -4.50
N GLN A 96 -8.83 9.44 -4.15
CA GLN A 96 -9.35 9.27 -2.79
C GLN A 96 -9.44 7.79 -2.41
N ALA A 97 -10.03 6.95 -3.28
CA ALA A 97 -10.13 5.52 -3.02
C ALA A 97 -8.75 4.84 -2.88
N ALA A 98 -7.75 5.27 -3.66
CA ALA A 98 -6.38 4.78 -3.53
C ALA A 98 -5.75 5.19 -2.19
N THR A 99 -5.96 6.42 -1.76
CA THR A 99 -5.45 6.93 -0.48
C THR A 99 -6.11 6.21 0.69
N ASP A 100 -7.42 6.07 0.68
CA ASP A 100 -8.18 5.38 1.73
C ASP A 100 -7.74 3.92 1.83
N MET A 101 -7.63 3.22 0.71
CA MET A 101 -7.14 1.85 0.64
C MET A 101 -5.73 1.72 1.24
N GLN A 102 -4.83 2.65 0.90
CA GLN A 102 -3.46 2.63 1.43
C GLN A 102 -3.44 2.86 2.95
N ASN A 103 -4.28 3.75 3.46
CA ASN A 103 -4.41 4.01 4.88
C ASN A 103 -4.91 2.76 5.63
N VAL A 104 -5.91 2.06 5.09
CA VAL A 104 -6.39 0.80 5.67
C VAL A 104 -5.31 -0.27 5.63
N LEU A 105 -4.56 -0.41 4.52
CA LEU A 105 -3.46 -1.37 4.39
C LEU A 105 -2.35 -1.14 5.42
N TYR A 106 -2.10 0.09 5.84
CA TYR A 106 -1.11 0.39 6.89
C TYR A 106 -1.50 -0.12 8.26
N THR A 107 -2.79 -0.32 8.51
CA THR A 107 -3.27 -0.86 9.79
C THR A 107 -3.15 -2.38 9.88
N ILE A 108 -3.02 -3.06 8.73
CA ILE A 108 -3.01 -4.52 8.66
C ILE A 108 -1.59 -5.05 8.92
N PRO A 109 -1.38 -5.87 9.95
CA PRO A 109 -0.08 -6.50 10.18
C PRO A 109 0.25 -7.54 9.11
N ASN A 110 1.54 -7.84 8.92
CA ASN A 110 1.92 -8.96 8.07
C ASN A 110 1.46 -10.29 8.68
N ILE A 111 1.04 -11.22 7.83
CA ILE A 111 0.70 -12.57 8.26
C ILE A 111 1.97 -13.36 8.60
N PRO A 112 1.95 -14.20 9.64
CA PRO A 112 3.04 -15.09 9.97
C PRO A 112 3.16 -16.21 8.93
N TYR A 113 4.31 -16.85 8.89
CA TYR A 113 4.49 -18.09 8.14
C TYR A 113 3.73 -19.23 8.81
N ASP A 114 3.39 -20.27 8.04
CA ASP A 114 2.51 -21.36 8.53
C ASP A 114 3.09 -22.11 9.73
N SER A 115 4.43 -22.27 9.79
CA SER A 115 5.12 -22.95 10.90
C SER A 115 5.15 -22.12 12.18
N VAL A 116 4.85 -20.83 12.13
CA VAL A 116 4.83 -19.97 13.33
C VAL A 116 3.65 -20.38 14.22
N PRO A 117 3.89 -20.75 15.50
CA PRO A 117 2.81 -21.08 16.42
C PRO A 117 1.91 -19.87 16.68
N GLU A 118 0.70 -20.14 17.15
CA GLU A 118 -0.17 -19.11 17.69
C GLU A 118 0.36 -18.68 19.06
N GLY A 119 0.41 -17.37 19.31
CA GLY A 119 0.93 -16.83 20.56
C GLY A 119 0.63 -15.35 20.75
N VAL A 120 0.71 -14.90 21.97
CA VAL A 120 0.45 -13.53 22.40
C VAL A 120 1.74 -12.81 22.82
N GLY A 121 2.72 -13.56 23.28
CA GLY A 121 3.96 -13.02 23.82
C GLY A 121 5.22 -13.81 23.46
N ALA A 122 6.33 -13.37 23.99
CA ALA A 122 7.63 -14.00 23.75
C ALA A 122 7.73 -15.41 24.35
N GLU A 123 6.95 -15.70 25.38
CA GLU A 123 6.83 -16.98 26.07
C GLU A 123 6.26 -18.08 25.17
N ASP A 124 5.48 -17.71 24.17
CA ASP A 124 4.88 -18.65 23.21
C ASP A 124 5.82 -18.99 22.06
N ASN A 125 7.01 -18.38 22.01
CA ASN A 125 7.99 -18.65 20.97
C ASN A 125 8.55 -20.07 21.12
N VAL A 126 8.57 -20.81 20.00
CA VAL A 126 9.18 -22.14 19.91
C VAL A 126 10.59 -22.02 19.33
N VAL A 127 11.56 -22.61 20.02
CA VAL A 127 12.93 -22.69 19.51
C VAL A 127 12.99 -23.80 18.46
N GLU A 128 13.07 -23.44 17.20
CA GLU A 128 13.15 -24.43 16.11
C GLU A 128 14.57 -25.04 15.95
N LYS A 129 15.60 -24.28 16.26
CA LYS A 129 16.99 -24.73 16.11
C LYS A 129 17.89 -24.05 17.12
N MET A 130 18.67 -24.84 17.82
CA MET A 130 19.78 -24.39 18.64
C MET A 130 21.10 -24.80 17.96
N GLY A 131 22.13 -23.96 18.06
CA GLY A 131 23.43 -24.25 17.48
C GLY A 131 24.47 -23.22 17.91
N GLY A 132 25.75 -23.60 17.72
CA GLY A 132 26.91 -22.84 18.17
C GLY A 132 27.50 -23.41 19.45
N MET A 133 28.64 -22.87 19.86
CA MET A 133 29.23 -23.17 21.19
C MET A 133 28.60 -22.19 22.20
N GLU A 134 28.12 -22.73 23.29
CA GLU A 134 27.71 -21.89 24.43
C GLU A 134 28.99 -21.30 25.03
N THR A 135 29.07 -20.00 25.06
CA THR A 135 30.14 -19.27 25.71
C THR A 135 29.73 -18.95 27.14
N GLU A 136 30.39 -19.53 28.10
CA GLU A 136 30.21 -19.15 29.51
C GLU A 136 30.81 -17.76 29.74
N LEU A 137 29.92 -16.81 29.94
CA LEU A 137 30.31 -15.45 30.30
C LEU A 137 30.51 -15.32 31.80
N PRO A 138 31.53 -14.55 32.24
CA PRO A 138 31.70 -14.26 33.66
C PRO A 138 30.44 -13.57 34.23
N LYS A 139 30.19 -13.74 35.52
CA LYS A 139 29.00 -13.19 36.20
C LYS A 139 28.91 -11.67 36.12
N ASP A 140 30.03 -11.01 35.96
CA ASP A 140 30.19 -9.55 35.84
C ASP A 140 30.33 -9.07 34.38
N ALA A 141 30.01 -9.94 33.42
CA ALA A 141 30.07 -9.58 32.02
C ALA A 141 29.14 -8.41 31.71
N LEU A 142 29.69 -7.36 31.14
CA LEU A 142 28.96 -6.18 30.77
C LEU A 142 28.12 -6.43 29.48
N PRO A 143 26.88 -5.93 29.42
CA PRO A 143 26.10 -5.97 28.20
C PRO A 143 26.76 -5.11 27.09
N HIS A 144 26.40 -5.40 25.82
CA HIS A 144 27.03 -4.78 24.67
C HIS A 144 26.96 -3.23 24.64
N TRP A 145 25.87 -2.65 25.15
CA TRP A 145 25.72 -1.18 25.23
C TRP A 145 26.68 -0.55 26.27
N GLU A 146 26.97 -1.23 27.39
CA GLU A 146 27.94 -0.77 28.35
C GLU A 146 29.39 -0.94 27.83
N LEU A 147 29.64 -2.03 27.09
CA LEU A 147 30.93 -2.22 26.41
C LEU A 147 31.12 -1.15 25.33
N ALA A 148 30.10 -0.83 24.55
CA ALA A 148 30.17 0.23 23.56
C ALA A 148 30.50 1.58 24.19
N LYS A 149 29.89 1.91 25.31
CA LYS A 149 30.19 3.13 26.07
C LYS A 149 31.58 3.10 26.69
N LYS A 150 31.97 1.96 27.31
CA LYS A 150 33.26 1.82 27.96
C LYS A 150 34.44 1.97 27.01
N TYR A 151 34.30 1.48 25.79
CA TYR A 151 35.35 1.51 24.76
C TYR A 151 35.14 2.61 23.72
N ASP A 152 34.17 3.51 23.93
CA ASP A 152 33.85 4.62 23.03
C ASP A 152 33.63 4.17 21.57
N LEU A 153 32.92 3.02 21.41
CA LEU A 153 32.69 2.41 20.10
C LEU A 153 31.48 3.03 19.38
N ILE A 154 30.52 3.55 20.13
CA ILE A 154 29.30 4.13 19.63
C ILE A 154 28.96 5.37 20.47
N ASP A 155 28.82 6.51 19.82
CA ASP A 155 28.28 7.70 20.43
C ASP A 155 26.75 7.61 20.47
N PHE A 156 26.16 7.57 21.67
CA PHE A 156 24.73 7.50 21.89
C PHE A 156 24.09 8.88 22.02
N ASP A 157 24.88 9.93 22.03
CA ASP A 157 24.35 11.29 22.03
C ASP A 157 23.83 11.64 20.61
N PRO A 158 22.79 12.48 20.52
CA PRO A 158 22.24 12.84 19.21
C PRO A 158 23.35 13.44 18.33
N VAL A 159 23.72 12.71 17.27
CA VAL A 159 24.73 13.16 16.32
C VAL A 159 24.20 14.39 15.61
N SER A 160 24.75 15.55 15.94
CA SER A 160 24.56 16.74 15.14
C SER A 160 25.30 16.56 13.81
N TYR A 161 24.65 16.82 12.69
CA TYR A 161 25.22 16.74 11.34
C TYR A 161 26.44 17.64 11.10
N THR A 162 26.89 18.34 12.14
CA THR A 162 28.06 19.22 12.10
C THR A 162 29.41 18.50 11.94
N HIS A 163 29.42 17.15 12.10
CA HIS A 163 30.65 16.33 11.96
C HIS A 163 30.79 15.63 10.60
N LEU A 164 29.89 15.86 9.66
CA LEU A 164 29.96 15.29 8.31
C LEU A 164 30.80 16.14 7.33
N ARG A 165 31.86 16.83 7.83
CA ARG A 165 32.80 17.52 6.98
C ARG A 165 34.20 17.06 7.30
N ALA A 166 34.58 15.98 6.67
CA ALA A 166 35.97 15.64 6.43
C ALA A 166 36.16 15.54 4.91
#